data_a060b319a5036b7d1cd5efca3e03dfd7
#
_entry.id   a060b319a5036b7d1cd5efca3e03dfd7
#
_cell.length_a   1.000
_cell.length_b   1.000
_cell.length_c   1.000
_cell.angle_alpha   90.00
_cell.angle_beta   90.00
_cell.angle_gamma   90.00
#
_symmetry.space_group_name_H-M   'P 1'
#
loop_
_entity.id
_entity.type
_entity.pdbx_description
1 polymer ?
#
loop_
_entity_poly.entity_id
_entity_poly.type
_entity_poly.pdbx_seq_one_letter_code
_entity_poly.pdbx_strand_id
1 'polypeptide(L)'
;TINGKPQSELDLTDLSFEVGTVLQDPDSQFVGLTVAEDVAFALENDAQKVDVLHRKVAEWADRLNLKALLNKHPQDLSGGQKQRVALAGVLIDNEPMLLLDEPLANLDPAAGRASMKLLDWLVSQQDLPVIIIDHRIEEVLQIPIDRMVIRADGRVAADDTPEQILKQNILLKNGLREPLYVTALKAAGIDIRAVERLDDLAGLNLTTDQQAQLTSWVANLPQPKETKKADPIISLRGLTFAYPDEEKIFDKFDLTIHRGEMAALVGRNGTGKTTLINLITGFLKPTSGRLLFGDTDISTDSVKQRADRIGYVLQDPNQMISKTMIFDEVALGLELRGVDSETTKKRVFDTLKITGLYPYRNWPISALSFGQKKRVTIAAALVLRPEVLILDEPTAGQDLAHYAQMMDFLVALNRQQGTTVLMVTHDMNLMMAYADRTIVLDQGRVLEDAAPAKVLTNQAVIAKAHLG
;
A
#
# COMPACT_ATOMS: atom_id res chain seq x y z
N THR A 1 -26.94 13.67 -11.98
CA THR A 1 -28.32 13.50 -11.45
C THR A 1 -28.41 12.13 -10.77
N ILE A 2 -29.16 12.03 -9.69
CA ILE A 2 -29.48 10.79 -9.00
C ILE A 2 -30.99 10.60 -9.15
N ASN A 3 -31.43 9.47 -9.70
CA ASN A 3 -32.84 9.20 -10.00
C ASN A 3 -33.55 10.35 -10.77
N GLY A 4 -32.81 10.99 -11.70
CA GLY A 4 -33.32 12.11 -12.53
C GLY A 4 -33.32 13.48 -11.83
N LYS A 5 -33.01 13.58 -10.54
CA LYS A 5 -32.90 14.84 -9.81
C LYS A 5 -31.46 15.36 -9.85
N PRO A 6 -31.22 16.66 -10.10
CA PRO A 6 -29.90 17.27 -9.95
C PRO A 6 -29.39 17.11 -8.52
N GLN A 7 -28.09 16.83 -8.34
CA GLN A 7 -27.48 16.72 -6.99
C GLN A 7 -27.63 18.00 -6.17
N SER A 8 -27.68 19.15 -6.81
CA SER A 8 -27.89 20.45 -6.13
C SER A 8 -29.28 20.63 -5.51
N GLU A 9 -30.22 19.75 -5.83
CA GLU A 9 -31.59 19.75 -5.28
C GLU A 9 -31.77 18.74 -4.14
N LEU A 10 -30.76 17.91 -3.87
CA LEU A 10 -30.75 16.91 -2.82
C LEU A 10 -29.97 17.42 -1.60
N ASP A 11 -30.53 17.27 -0.41
CA ASP A 11 -29.79 17.51 0.82
C ASP A 11 -28.93 16.28 1.20
N LEU A 12 -28.17 16.36 2.30
CA LEU A 12 -27.30 15.28 2.74
C LEU A 12 -28.12 14.05 3.20
N THR A 13 -29.31 14.28 3.74
CA THR A 13 -30.21 13.20 4.17
C THR A 13 -30.78 12.47 2.96
N ASP A 14 -31.26 13.22 1.95
CA ASP A 14 -31.72 12.64 0.70
C ASP A 14 -30.62 11.78 0.04
N LEU A 15 -29.37 12.30 0.04
CA LEU A 15 -28.22 11.59 -0.55
C LEU A 15 -27.87 10.32 0.22
N SER A 16 -28.00 10.28 1.55
CA SER A 16 -27.68 9.09 2.34
C SER A 16 -28.63 7.92 2.07
N PHE A 17 -29.86 8.17 1.65
CA PHE A 17 -30.80 7.13 1.24
C PHE A 17 -30.63 6.66 -0.22
N GLU A 18 -29.89 7.41 -1.02
CA GLU A 18 -29.70 7.09 -2.44
C GLU A 18 -28.33 6.47 -2.72
N VAL A 19 -27.31 6.74 -1.88
CA VAL A 19 -25.92 6.34 -2.13
C VAL A 19 -25.25 5.89 -0.83
N GLY A 20 -25.02 4.60 -0.72
CA GLY A 20 -24.16 4.04 0.31
C GLY A 20 -22.69 4.29 -0.02
N THR A 21 -21.92 4.84 0.92
CA THR A 21 -20.52 5.18 0.68
C THR A 21 -19.60 4.44 1.63
N VAL A 22 -18.59 3.76 1.09
CA VAL A 22 -17.46 3.21 1.85
C VAL A 22 -16.23 4.07 1.61
N LEU A 23 -15.69 4.64 2.68
CA LEU A 23 -14.55 5.55 2.64
C LEU A 23 -13.22 4.78 2.52
N GLN A 24 -12.18 5.48 2.04
CA GLN A 24 -10.81 4.98 1.91
C GLN A 24 -10.24 4.43 3.23
N ASP A 25 -10.54 5.12 4.34
CA ASP A 25 -10.17 4.69 5.69
C ASP A 25 -11.41 4.20 6.45
N PRO A 26 -11.64 2.88 6.57
CA PRO A 26 -12.76 2.34 7.32
C PRO A 26 -12.76 2.75 8.80
N ASP A 27 -11.60 2.99 9.41
CA ASP A 27 -11.49 3.38 10.81
C ASP A 27 -12.16 4.73 11.10
N SER A 28 -12.17 5.63 10.12
CA SER A 28 -12.85 6.93 10.21
C SER A 28 -14.36 6.82 10.11
N GLN A 29 -14.90 5.67 9.70
CA GLN A 29 -16.31 5.41 9.47
C GLN A 29 -16.96 4.67 10.66
N PHE A 30 -16.18 3.98 11.50
CA PHE A 30 -16.70 3.21 12.62
C PHE A 30 -17.20 4.09 13.78
N VAL A 31 -18.42 3.79 14.22
CA VAL A 31 -19.11 4.47 15.33
C VAL A 31 -19.39 3.50 16.48
N GLY A 32 -19.68 2.22 16.18
CA GLY A 32 -20.02 1.19 17.15
C GLY A 32 -18.82 0.77 18.02
N LEU A 33 -19.08 0.41 19.27
CA LEU A 33 -18.07 -0.19 20.17
C LEU A 33 -17.80 -1.65 19.78
N THR A 34 -18.76 -2.32 19.17
CA THR A 34 -18.64 -3.68 18.65
C THR A 34 -18.99 -3.69 17.17
N VAL A 35 -18.52 -4.72 16.45
CA VAL A 35 -18.88 -4.95 15.04
C VAL A 35 -20.40 -5.06 14.87
N ALA A 36 -21.10 -5.68 15.82
CA ALA A 36 -22.55 -5.82 15.74
C ALA A 36 -23.27 -4.47 15.83
N GLU A 37 -22.81 -3.60 16.73
CA GLU A 37 -23.35 -2.23 16.89
C GLU A 37 -23.03 -1.37 15.68
N ASP A 38 -21.82 -1.48 15.13
CA ASP A 38 -21.42 -0.72 13.96
C ASP A 38 -22.25 -1.09 12.72
N VAL A 39 -22.42 -2.39 12.47
CA VAL A 39 -23.27 -2.88 11.37
C VAL A 39 -24.74 -2.50 11.57
N ALA A 40 -25.25 -2.45 12.82
CA ALA A 40 -26.62 -2.06 13.11
C ALA A 40 -26.89 -0.56 12.98
N PHE A 41 -25.86 0.27 13.01
CA PHE A 41 -25.96 1.72 13.22
C PHE A 41 -26.89 2.45 12.23
N ALA A 42 -26.86 2.12 10.94
CA ALA A 42 -27.75 2.71 9.94
C ALA A 42 -29.23 2.43 10.27
N LEU A 43 -29.56 1.18 10.61
CA LEU A 43 -30.91 0.76 10.93
C LEU A 43 -31.41 1.32 12.27
N GLU A 44 -30.52 1.60 13.22
CA GLU A 44 -30.84 2.30 14.47
C GLU A 44 -31.26 3.74 14.21
N ASN A 45 -30.53 4.43 13.31
CA ASN A 45 -30.89 5.79 12.88
C ASN A 45 -32.27 5.85 12.21
N ASP A 46 -32.64 4.78 11.49
CA ASP A 46 -33.95 4.63 10.88
C ASP A 46 -35.05 4.19 11.84
N ALA A 47 -34.75 4.13 13.14
CA ALA A 47 -35.66 3.70 14.20
C ALA A 47 -36.31 2.32 13.92
N GLN A 48 -35.60 1.39 13.30
CA GLN A 48 -36.08 0.02 13.04
C GLN A 48 -36.27 -0.74 14.36
N LYS A 49 -37.18 -1.73 14.32
CA LYS A 49 -37.44 -2.57 15.52
C LYS A 49 -36.24 -3.44 15.84
N VAL A 50 -35.97 -3.65 17.13
CA VAL A 50 -34.83 -4.44 17.63
C VAL A 50 -34.76 -5.85 17.02
N ASP A 51 -35.88 -6.54 16.87
CA ASP A 51 -35.93 -7.87 16.24
C ASP A 51 -35.50 -7.84 14.77
N VAL A 52 -35.78 -6.73 14.06
CA VAL A 52 -35.36 -6.53 12.66
C VAL A 52 -33.86 -6.29 12.62
N LEU A 53 -33.33 -5.46 13.53
CA LEU A 53 -31.90 -5.19 13.67
C LEU A 53 -31.11 -6.49 13.85
N HIS A 54 -31.44 -7.27 14.88
CA HIS A 54 -30.75 -8.53 15.14
C HIS A 54 -30.77 -9.51 13.97
N ARG A 55 -31.91 -9.62 13.31
CA ARG A 55 -32.06 -10.51 12.14
C ARG A 55 -31.19 -10.04 10.98
N LYS A 56 -31.26 -8.75 10.61
CA LYS A 56 -30.45 -8.19 9.50
C LYS A 56 -28.95 -8.24 9.78
N VAL A 57 -28.53 -7.89 11.00
CA VAL A 57 -27.12 -8.00 11.41
C VAL A 57 -26.63 -9.44 11.30
N ALA A 58 -27.41 -10.42 11.78
CA ALA A 58 -27.04 -11.83 11.67
C ALA A 58 -26.94 -12.31 10.22
N GLU A 59 -27.85 -11.85 9.35
CA GLU A 59 -27.85 -12.15 7.91
C GLU A 59 -26.62 -11.59 7.22
N TRP A 60 -26.30 -10.31 7.40
CA TRP A 60 -25.13 -9.68 6.80
C TRP A 60 -23.82 -10.21 7.39
N ALA A 61 -23.78 -10.52 8.68
CA ALA A 61 -22.65 -11.19 9.31
C ALA A 61 -22.38 -12.57 8.72
N ASP A 62 -23.40 -13.31 8.31
CA ASP A 62 -23.24 -14.59 7.61
C ASP A 62 -22.69 -14.39 6.20
N ARG A 63 -23.33 -13.51 5.41
CA ARG A 63 -22.94 -13.20 4.03
C ARG A 63 -21.47 -12.73 3.91
N LEU A 64 -21.02 -11.90 4.86
CA LEU A 64 -19.69 -11.29 4.85
C LEU A 64 -18.68 -12.02 5.75
N ASN A 65 -19.05 -13.17 6.31
CA ASN A 65 -18.20 -13.99 7.16
C ASN A 65 -17.68 -13.24 8.40
N LEU A 66 -18.60 -12.53 9.10
CA LEU A 66 -18.32 -11.68 10.25
C LEU A 66 -18.83 -12.29 11.58
N LYS A 67 -19.55 -13.42 11.56
CA LYS A 67 -20.18 -14.02 12.77
C LYS A 67 -19.24 -14.11 13.97
N ALA A 68 -18.00 -14.58 13.77
CA ALA A 68 -17.02 -14.74 14.83
C ALA A 68 -16.44 -13.41 15.34
N LEU A 69 -16.76 -12.31 14.67
CA LEU A 69 -16.20 -10.98 14.94
C LEU A 69 -17.21 -10.03 15.58
N LEU A 70 -18.50 -10.38 15.63
CA LEU A 70 -19.59 -9.49 16.06
C LEU A 70 -19.36 -8.82 17.42
N ASN A 71 -18.72 -9.51 18.36
CA ASN A 71 -18.45 -9.00 19.71
C ASN A 71 -17.06 -8.33 19.84
N LYS A 72 -16.28 -8.25 18.76
CA LYS A 72 -14.98 -7.58 18.78
C LYS A 72 -15.13 -6.08 18.56
N HIS A 73 -14.15 -5.33 19.06
CA HIS A 73 -14.02 -3.92 18.73
C HIS A 73 -13.55 -3.77 17.28
N PRO A 74 -14.16 -2.88 16.44
CA PRO A 74 -13.75 -2.70 15.06
C PRO A 74 -12.26 -2.37 14.89
N GLN A 75 -11.67 -1.64 15.82
CA GLN A 75 -10.25 -1.26 15.81
C GLN A 75 -9.29 -2.47 15.89
N ASP A 76 -9.72 -3.59 16.50
CA ASP A 76 -8.90 -4.80 16.69
C ASP A 76 -8.89 -5.72 15.44
N LEU A 77 -9.59 -5.32 14.39
CA LEU A 77 -9.73 -6.10 13.17
C LEU A 77 -8.59 -5.86 12.17
N SER A 78 -8.30 -6.88 11.34
CA SER A 78 -7.42 -6.69 10.18
C SER A 78 -8.08 -5.82 9.11
N GLY A 79 -7.28 -5.18 8.22
CA GLY A 79 -7.79 -4.30 7.18
C GLY A 79 -8.91 -4.93 6.32
N GLY A 80 -8.75 -6.18 5.87
CA GLY A 80 -9.80 -6.88 5.13
C GLY A 80 -11.05 -7.23 5.97
N GLN A 81 -10.91 -7.39 7.29
CA GLN A 81 -12.06 -7.54 8.18
C GLN A 81 -12.77 -6.21 8.37
N LYS A 82 -12.04 -5.12 8.60
CA LYS A 82 -12.57 -3.75 8.70
C LYS A 82 -13.37 -3.37 7.48
N GLN A 83 -12.84 -3.64 6.29
CA GLN A 83 -13.54 -3.37 5.04
C GLN A 83 -14.86 -4.14 4.91
N ARG A 84 -14.88 -5.42 5.30
CA ARG A 84 -16.14 -6.20 5.30
C ARG A 84 -17.16 -5.67 6.31
N VAL A 85 -16.70 -5.16 7.46
CA VAL A 85 -17.60 -4.51 8.44
C VAL A 85 -18.17 -3.21 7.86
N ALA A 86 -17.35 -2.37 7.27
CA ALA A 86 -17.80 -1.13 6.62
C ALA A 86 -18.80 -1.42 5.49
N LEU A 87 -18.52 -2.43 4.64
CA LEU A 87 -19.48 -2.89 3.61
C LEU A 87 -20.78 -3.40 4.23
N ALA A 88 -20.73 -4.15 5.33
CA ALA A 88 -21.93 -4.63 6.01
C ALA A 88 -22.79 -3.48 6.53
N GLY A 89 -22.14 -2.50 7.18
CA GLY A 89 -22.81 -1.32 7.74
C GLY A 89 -23.48 -0.44 6.70
N VAL A 90 -22.91 -0.38 5.49
CA VAL A 90 -23.50 0.36 4.37
C VAL A 90 -24.61 -0.46 3.70
N LEU A 91 -24.37 -1.72 3.38
CA LEU A 91 -25.32 -2.54 2.60
C LEU A 91 -26.55 -3.00 3.39
N ILE A 92 -26.54 -2.94 4.72
CA ILE A 92 -27.65 -3.39 5.57
C ILE A 92 -28.93 -2.57 5.36
N ASP A 93 -28.77 -1.33 4.91
CA ASP A 93 -29.89 -0.39 4.68
C ASP A 93 -30.49 -0.50 3.28
N ASN A 94 -29.85 -1.25 2.37
CA ASN A 94 -30.26 -1.50 0.99
C ASN A 94 -30.33 -0.21 0.13
N GLU A 95 -29.33 0.64 0.21
CA GLU A 95 -29.21 1.80 -0.66
C GLU A 95 -29.19 1.36 -2.14
N PRO A 96 -29.79 2.17 -3.03
CA PRO A 96 -29.91 1.81 -4.45
C PRO A 96 -28.58 1.91 -5.23
N MET A 97 -27.53 2.48 -4.66
CA MET A 97 -26.20 2.62 -5.28
C MET A 97 -25.10 2.52 -4.23
N LEU A 98 -23.96 1.95 -4.60
CA LEU A 98 -22.75 1.87 -3.77
C LEU A 98 -21.60 2.67 -4.37
N LEU A 99 -20.99 3.53 -3.57
CA LEU A 99 -19.77 4.26 -3.89
C LEU A 99 -18.62 3.75 -3.01
N LEU A 100 -17.53 3.30 -3.63
CA LEU A 100 -16.33 2.81 -2.96
C LEU A 100 -15.16 3.74 -3.29
N ASP A 101 -14.59 4.37 -2.26
CA ASP A 101 -13.46 5.26 -2.40
C ASP A 101 -12.18 4.53 -1.97
N GLU A 102 -11.31 4.21 -2.94
CA GLU A 102 -10.08 3.44 -2.79
C GLU A 102 -10.22 2.18 -1.90
N PRO A 103 -11.16 1.27 -2.20
CA PRO A 103 -11.45 0.13 -1.33
C PRO A 103 -10.29 -0.85 -1.18
N LEU A 104 -9.25 -0.73 -1.98
CA LEU A 104 -8.09 -1.61 -1.97
C LEU A 104 -6.86 -1.01 -1.25
N ALA A 105 -6.91 0.25 -0.81
CA ALA A 105 -5.74 1.02 -0.38
C ALA A 105 -4.86 0.38 0.71
N ASN A 106 -5.47 -0.29 1.69
CA ASN A 106 -4.76 -0.86 2.85
C ASN A 106 -4.75 -2.40 2.85
N LEU A 107 -5.05 -3.02 1.70
CA LEU A 107 -5.14 -4.46 1.57
C LEU A 107 -3.89 -5.05 0.90
N ASP A 108 -3.44 -6.20 1.42
CA ASP A 108 -2.51 -7.02 0.66
C ASP A 108 -3.18 -7.58 -0.62
N PRO A 109 -2.41 -8.01 -1.62
CA PRO A 109 -2.98 -8.43 -2.91
C PRO A 109 -4.05 -9.52 -2.81
N ALA A 110 -3.91 -10.47 -1.88
CA ALA A 110 -4.89 -11.53 -1.71
C ALA A 110 -6.18 -11.05 -1.03
N ALA A 111 -6.06 -10.17 -0.02
CA ALA A 111 -7.21 -9.53 0.61
C ALA A 111 -7.94 -8.63 -0.39
N GLY A 112 -7.21 -7.89 -1.23
CA GLY A 112 -7.76 -7.10 -2.32
C GLY A 112 -8.59 -7.94 -3.29
N ARG A 113 -8.01 -9.05 -3.80
CA ARG A 113 -8.75 -9.99 -4.66
C ARG A 113 -9.98 -10.58 -4.00
N ALA A 114 -9.88 -10.95 -2.73
CA ALA A 114 -11.03 -11.48 -2.00
C ALA A 114 -12.14 -10.43 -1.86
N SER A 115 -11.78 -9.16 -1.66
CA SER A 115 -12.72 -8.04 -1.60
C SER A 115 -13.39 -7.77 -2.95
N MET A 116 -12.64 -7.79 -4.06
CA MET A 116 -13.20 -7.62 -5.39
C MET A 116 -14.16 -8.76 -5.77
N LYS A 117 -13.80 -10.02 -5.48
CA LYS A 117 -14.71 -11.17 -5.69
C LYS A 117 -15.97 -11.09 -4.85
N LEU A 118 -15.85 -10.63 -3.60
CA LEU A 118 -17.02 -10.41 -2.75
C LEU A 118 -17.93 -9.34 -3.32
N LEU A 119 -17.35 -8.25 -3.83
CA LEU A 119 -18.10 -7.17 -4.47
C LEU A 119 -18.81 -7.65 -5.73
N ASP A 120 -18.12 -8.38 -6.62
CA ASP A 120 -18.71 -8.98 -7.82
C ASP A 120 -19.90 -9.90 -7.49
N TRP A 121 -19.76 -10.73 -6.45
CA TRP A 121 -20.83 -11.56 -5.96
C TRP A 121 -22.03 -10.72 -5.46
N LEU A 122 -21.79 -9.66 -4.67
CA LEU A 122 -22.83 -8.77 -4.15
C LEU A 122 -23.57 -8.07 -5.28
N VAL A 123 -22.84 -7.52 -6.27
CA VAL A 123 -23.43 -6.86 -7.45
C VAL A 123 -24.31 -7.83 -8.22
N SER A 124 -23.81 -9.05 -8.48
CA SER A 124 -24.55 -10.08 -9.25
C SER A 124 -25.82 -10.57 -8.56
N GLN A 125 -25.90 -10.51 -7.21
CA GLN A 125 -27.08 -10.95 -6.45
C GLN A 125 -28.17 -9.88 -6.34
N GLN A 126 -27.80 -8.59 -6.38
CA GLN A 126 -28.72 -7.49 -6.03
C GLN A 126 -28.99 -6.54 -7.20
N ASP A 127 -28.34 -6.74 -8.36
CA ASP A 127 -28.36 -5.80 -9.49
C ASP A 127 -27.99 -4.36 -9.03
N LEU A 128 -27.04 -4.27 -8.10
CA LEU A 128 -26.64 -3.05 -7.42
C LEU A 128 -25.66 -2.26 -8.28
N PRO A 129 -25.97 -1.03 -8.71
CA PRO A 129 -25.00 -0.15 -9.34
C PRO A 129 -23.86 0.20 -8.40
N VAL A 130 -22.62 -0.01 -8.84
CA VAL A 130 -21.42 0.27 -8.05
C VAL A 130 -20.48 1.21 -8.79
N ILE A 131 -20.01 2.22 -8.10
CA ILE A 131 -18.92 3.10 -8.56
C ILE A 131 -17.71 2.85 -7.68
N ILE A 132 -16.60 2.45 -8.31
CA ILE A 132 -15.30 2.25 -7.64
C ILE A 132 -14.37 3.38 -8.07
N ILE A 133 -13.84 4.13 -7.12
CA ILE A 133 -12.76 5.09 -7.34
C ILE A 133 -11.49 4.41 -6.86
N ASP A 134 -10.58 4.08 -7.76
CA ASP A 134 -9.30 3.45 -7.41
C ASP A 134 -8.25 3.75 -8.48
N HIS A 135 -6.98 3.70 -8.10
CA HIS A 135 -5.83 3.82 -8.99
C HIS A 135 -5.15 2.47 -9.26
N ARG A 136 -5.56 1.40 -8.58
CA ARG A 136 -5.06 0.03 -8.72
C ARG A 136 -5.84 -0.72 -9.80
N ILE A 137 -5.70 -0.26 -11.05
CA ILE A 137 -6.50 -0.73 -12.20
C ILE A 137 -6.43 -2.25 -12.39
N GLU A 138 -5.25 -2.85 -12.21
CA GLU A 138 -5.05 -4.30 -12.40
C GLU A 138 -5.87 -5.14 -11.42
N GLU A 139 -6.02 -4.67 -10.19
CA GLU A 139 -6.82 -5.34 -9.18
C GLU A 139 -8.32 -5.14 -9.40
N VAL A 140 -8.72 -3.93 -9.83
CA VAL A 140 -10.12 -3.65 -10.15
C VAL A 140 -10.59 -4.45 -11.36
N LEU A 141 -9.75 -4.64 -12.37
CA LEU A 141 -10.05 -5.45 -13.56
C LEU A 141 -10.09 -6.98 -13.30
N GLN A 142 -9.96 -7.43 -12.06
CA GLN A 142 -10.20 -8.84 -11.71
C GLN A 142 -11.69 -9.22 -11.67
N ILE A 143 -12.57 -8.23 -11.75
CA ILE A 143 -14.02 -8.41 -11.89
C ILE A 143 -14.50 -7.72 -13.18
N PRO A 144 -15.66 -8.12 -13.73
CA PRO A 144 -16.23 -7.43 -14.88
C PRO A 144 -16.53 -5.97 -14.54
N ILE A 145 -16.06 -5.06 -15.37
CA ILE A 145 -16.30 -3.62 -15.27
C ILE A 145 -16.96 -3.15 -16.58
N ASP A 146 -18.16 -2.58 -16.50
CA ASP A 146 -18.91 -2.16 -17.68
C ASP A 146 -18.33 -0.87 -18.29
N ARG A 147 -17.85 0.04 -17.45
CA ARG A 147 -17.44 1.38 -17.87
C ARG A 147 -16.29 1.90 -17.03
N MET A 148 -15.31 2.53 -17.67
CA MET A 148 -14.16 3.16 -17.02
C MET A 148 -14.12 4.64 -17.37
N VAL A 149 -14.07 5.49 -16.34
CA VAL A 149 -13.97 6.96 -16.49
C VAL A 149 -12.63 7.41 -15.95
N ILE A 150 -11.80 8.00 -16.80
CA ILE A 150 -10.51 8.56 -16.41
C ILE A 150 -10.67 10.06 -16.18
N ARG A 151 -10.27 10.50 -14.99
CA ARG A 151 -10.22 11.93 -14.63
C ARG A 151 -8.78 12.41 -14.53
N ALA A 152 -8.49 13.54 -15.17
CA ALA A 152 -7.21 14.23 -15.06
C ALA A 152 -7.45 15.73 -15.05
N ASP A 153 -6.68 16.49 -14.28
CA ASP A 153 -6.76 17.95 -14.16
C ASP A 153 -8.19 18.50 -13.95
N GLY A 154 -8.98 17.79 -13.15
CA GLY A 154 -10.36 18.17 -12.83
C GLY A 154 -11.38 17.92 -13.95
N ARG A 155 -10.99 17.26 -15.05
CA ARG A 155 -11.83 16.98 -16.21
C ARG A 155 -11.91 15.49 -16.50
N VAL A 156 -12.93 15.07 -17.22
CA VAL A 156 -13.02 13.71 -17.79
C VAL A 156 -12.09 13.68 -19.00
N ALA A 157 -11.02 12.87 -18.90
CA ALA A 157 -10.06 12.66 -19.97
C ALA A 157 -10.49 11.53 -20.92
N ALA A 158 -11.22 10.53 -20.40
CA ALA A 158 -11.80 9.45 -21.19
C ALA A 158 -13.00 8.84 -20.45
N ASP A 159 -13.90 8.25 -21.24
CA ASP A 159 -15.12 7.60 -20.78
C ASP A 159 -15.50 6.54 -21.81
N ASP A 160 -15.15 5.27 -21.53
CA ASP A 160 -15.31 4.17 -22.46
C ASP A 160 -15.27 2.82 -21.70
N THR A 161 -15.37 1.69 -22.40
CA THR A 161 -15.11 0.37 -21.81
C THR A 161 -13.65 0.24 -21.40
N PRO A 162 -13.33 -0.58 -20.37
CA PRO A 162 -11.94 -0.82 -19.95
C PRO A 162 -11.05 -1.26 -21.11
N GLU A 163 -11.54 -2.15 -21.97
CA GLU A 163 -10.81 -2.63 -23.13
C GLU A 163 -10.38 -1.50 -24.06
N GLN A 164 -11.28 -0.56 -24.39
CA GLN A 164 -10.97 0.58 -25.26
C GLN A 164 -9.99 1.55 -24.60
N ILE A 165 -10.13 1.81 -23.30
CA ILE A 165 -9.19 2.64 -22.52
C ILE A 165 -7.76 2.07 -22.59
N LEU A 166 -7.62 0.74 -22.38
CA LEU A 166 -6.33 0.06 -22.45
C LEU A 166 -5.73 0.11 -23.87
N LYS A 167 -6.54 -0.18 -24.89
CA LYS A 167 -6.09 -0.16 -26.32
C LYS A 167 -5.60 1.19 -26.79
N GLN A 168 -6.11 2.30 -26.22
CA GLN A 168 -5.76 3.66 -26.62
C GLN A 168 -4.59 4.27 -25.83
N ASN A 169 -3.98 3.55 -24.91
CA ASN A 169 -2.90 4.02 -24.02
C ASN A 169 -3.29 5.24 -23.16
N ILE A 170 -4.55 5.36 -22.78
CA ILE A 170 -5.07 6.52 -22.07
C ILE A 170 -4.52 6.59 -20.65
N LEU A 171 -4.33 5.44 -20.00
CA LEU A 171 -3.84 5.36 -18.62
C LEU A 171 -2.48 6.05 -18.46
N LEU A 172 -1.47 5.64 -19.21
CA LEU A 172 -0.11 6.22 -19.13
C LEU A 172 -0.07 7.72 -19.45
N LYS A 173 -0.87 8.16 -20.45
CA LYS A 173 -0.96 9.57 -20.82
C LYS A 173 -1.49 10.45 -19.68
N ASN A 174 -2.27 9.86 -18.76
CA ASN A 174 -2.87 10.56 -17.62
C ASN A 174 -2.21 10.19 -16.29
N GLY A 175 -0.99 9.64 -16.31
CA GLY A 175 -0.23 9.34 -15.10
C GLY A 175 -0.76 8.15 -14.29
N LEU A 176 -1.55 7.27 -14.92
CA LEU A 176 -2.05 6.05 -14.32
C LEU A 176 -1.25 4.84 -14.79
N ARG A 177 -1.08 3.87 -13.91
CA ARG A 177 -0.36 2.63 -14.22
C ARG A 177 -1.24 1.71 -15.07
N GLU A 178 -0.65 1.12 -16.10
CA GLU A 178 -1.29 0.05 -16.85
C GLU A 178 -1.09 -1.30 -16.13
N PRO A 179 -1.99 -2.27 -16.33
CA PRO A 179 -1.77 -3.64 -15.89
C PRO A 179 -0.44 -4.21 -16.43
N LEU A 180 0.25 -4.99 -15.60
CA LEU A 180 1.58 -5.54 -15.95
C LEU A 180 1.55 -6.38 -17.21
N TYR A 181 0.50 -7.17 -17.43
CA TYR A 181 0.37 -7.99 -18.63
C TYR A 181 0.25 -7.14 -19.90
N VAL A 182 -0.43 -5.98 -19.85
CA VAL A 182 -0.52 -5.05 -20.99
C VAL A 182 0.86 -4.48 -21.31
N THR A 183 1.61 -4.08 -20.27
CA THR A 183 3.00 -3.61 -20.41
C THR A 183 3.89 -4.72 -21.01
N ALA A 184 3.74 -5.98 -20.58
CA ALA A 184 4.49 -7.12 -21.11
C ALA A 184 4.18 -7.40 -22.60
N LEU A 185 2.90 -7.34 -22.99
CA LEU A 185 2.49 -7.49 -24.40
C LEU A 185 3.14 -6.42 -25.29
N LYS A 186 3.11 -5.16 -24.86
CA LYS A 186 3.76 -4.04 -25.56
C LYS A 186 5.27 -4.23 -25.66
N ALA A 187 5.92 -4.64 -24.57
CA ALA A 187 7.36 -4.87 -24.53
C ALA A 187 7.77 -6.06 -25.46
N ALA A 188 6.90 -7.05 -25.60
CA ALA A 188 7.07 -8.13 -26.58
C ALA A 188 6.82 -7.69 -28.04
N GLY A 189 6.40 -6.43 -28.27
CA GLY A 189 6.11 -5.88 -29.61
C GLY A 189 4.73 -6.27 -30.15
N ILE A 190 3.83 -6.77 -29.30
CA ILE A 190 2.46 -7.13 -29.70
C ILE A 190 1.60 -5.86 -29.82
N ASP A 191 0.91 -5.69 -30.95
CA ASP A 191 -0.07 -4.62 -31.07
C ASP A 191 -1.32 -4.91 -30.24
N ILE A 192 -1.42 -4.27 -29.10
CA ILE A 192 -2.52 -4.49 -28.14
C ILE A 192 -3.91 -4.13 -28.71
N ARG A 193 -3.98 -3.31 -29.78
CA ARG A 193 -5.24 -3.00 -30.44
C ARG A 193 -5.87 -4.20 -31.14
N ALA A 194 -5.04 -5.18 -31.51
CA ALA A 194 -5.46 -6.43 -32.14
C ALA A 194 -5.73 -7.55 -31.14
N VAL A 195 -5.54 -7.31 -29.84
CA VAL A 195 -5.79 -8.30 -28.78
C VAL A 195 -7.25 -8.18 -28.34
N GLU A 196 -7.95 -9.30 -28.28
CA GLU A 196 -9.32 -9.38 -27.78
C GLU A 196 -9.37 -9.60 -26.27
N ARG A 197 -10.37 -9.04 -25.61
CA ARG A 197 -10.57 -9.12 -24.15
C ARG A 197 -9.33 -8.66 -23.38
N LEU A 198 -8.76 -7.53 -23.81
CA LEU A 198 -7.55 -6.98 -23.20
C LEU A 198 -7.77 -6.56 -21.73
N ASP A 199 -9.00 -6.36 -21.31
CA ASP A 199 -9.42 -6.02 -19.95
C ASP A 199 -9.60 -7.22 -19.01
N ASP A 200 -9.51 -8.44 -19.53
CA ASP A 200 -9.66 -9.68 -18.76
C ASP A 200 -8.44 -10.59 -18.92
N LEU A 201 -7.53 -10.55 -17.94
CA LEU A 201 -6.32 -11.39 -17.98
C LEU A 201 -6.62 -12.90 -18.09
N ALA A 202 -7.68 -13.38 -17.41
CA ALA A 202 -8.05 -14.80 -17.43
C ALA A 202 -8.67 -15.22 -18.77
N GLY A 203 -9.35 -14.30 -19.42
CA GLY A 203 -9.98 -14.50 -20.73
C GLY A 203 -9.18 -13.95 -21.90
N LEU A 204 -7.94 -13.53 -21.69
CA LEU A 204 -7.07 -12.94 -22.73
C LEU A 204 -6.89 -13.91 -23.89
N ASN A 205 -7.28 -13.47 -25.08
CA ASN A 205 -7.22 -14.30 -26.29
C ASN A 205 -6.08 -13.82 -27.19
N LEU A 206 -4.94 -14.53 -27.13
CA LEU A 206 -3.77 -14.28 -27.98
C LEU A 206 -3.77 -15.30 -29.15
N THR A 207 -3.53 -14.80 -30.37
CA THR A 207 -3.30 -15.65 -31.54
C THR A 207 -2.04 -16.48 -31.34
N THR A 208 -1.90 -17.58 -32.14
CA THR A 208 -0.71 -18.41 -32.10
C THR A 208 0.58 -17.62 -32.34
N ASP A 209 0.55 -16.66 -33.27
CA ASP A 209 1.69 -15.78 -33.57
C ASP A 209 2.04 -14.87 -32.40
N GLN A 210 1.05 -14.27 -31.78
CA GLN A 210 1.24 -13.43 -30.57
C GLN A 210 1.80 -14.24 -29.39
N GLN A 211 1.32 -15.48 -29.20
CA GLN A 211 1.86 -16.38 -28.17
C GLN A 211 3.33 -16.75 -28.45
N ALA A 212 3.66 -17.06 -29.72
CA ALA A 212 5.04 -17.34 -30.13
C ALA A 212 5.95 -16.13 -29.92
N GLN A 213 5.47 -14.92 -30.28
CA GLN A 213 6.19 -13.66 -30.08
C GLN A 213 6.46 -13.39 -28.58
N LEU A 214 5.44 -13.53 -27.71
CA LEU A 214 5.57 -13.38 -26.27
C LEU A 214 6.57 -14.39 -25.69
N THR A 215 6.47 -15.67 -26.10
CA THR A 215 7.37 -16.73 -25.66
C THR A 215 8.82 -16.44 -26.07
N SER A 216 9.02 -15.99 -27.31
CA SER A 216 10.35 -15.62 -27.80
C SER A 216 10.93 -14.45 -27.03
N TRP A 217 10.11 -13.42 -26.72
CA TRP A 217 10.53 -12.26 -25.93
C TRP A 217 10.95 -12.69 -24.52
N VAL A 218 10.15 -13.51 -23.84
CA VAL A 218 10.47 -14.02 -22.49
C VAL A 218 11.79 -14.82 -22.51
N ALA A 219 12.00 -15.68 -23.51
CA ALA A 219 13.22 -16.50 -23.65
C ALA A 219 14.49 -15.65 -23.84
N ASN A 220 14.34 -14.46 -24.43
CA ASN A 220 15.45 -13.52 -24.68
C ASN A 220 15.65 -12.48 -23.57
N LEU A 221 14.86 -12.51 -22.50
CA LEU A 221 15.06 -11.59 -21.37
C LEU A 221 16.43 -11.85 -20.71
N PRO A 222 17.15 -10.77 -20.33
CA PRO A 222 18.41 -10.92 -19.62
C PRO A 222 18.17 -11.62 -18.28
N GLN A 223 18.95 -12.64 -18.01
CA GLN A 223 18.90 -13.32 -16.71
C GLN A 223 19.25 -12.32 -15.59
N PRO A 224 18.53 -12.35 -14.47
CA PRO A 224 18.86 -11.52 -13.32
C PRO A 224 20.32 -11.72 -12.93
N LYS A 225 21.10 -10.66 -12.88
CA LYS A 225 22.48 -10.74 -12.40
C LYS A 225 22.43 -11.05 -10.90
N GLU A 226 23.11 -12.12 -10.49
CA GLU A 226 23.38 -12.33 -9.07
C GLU A 226 24.25 -11.16 -8.59
N THR A 227 23.69 -10.30 -7.77
CA THR A 227 24.46 -9.24 -7.10
C THR A 227 25.36 -9.89 -6.07
N LYS A 228 26.68 -9.64 -6.17
CA LYS A 228 27.61 -10.04 -5.10
C LYS A 228 27.12 -9.41 -3.79
N LYS A 229 26.87 -10.25 -2.79
CA LYS A 229 26.50 -9.76 -1.45
C LYS A 229 27.65 -8.90 -0.92
N ALA A 230 27.39 -7.64 -0.68
CA ALA A 230 28.30 -6.74 0.02
C ALA A 230 28.39 -7.11 1.51
N ASP A 231 29.21 -6.39 2.26
CA ASP A 231 29.34 -6.62 3.71
C ASP A 231 27.99 -6.40 4.43
N PRO A 232 27.72 -7.17 5.50
CA PRO A 232 26.54 -6.95 6.33
C PRO A 232 26.50 -5.54 6.92
N ILE A 233 25.33 -4.88 6.89
CA ILE A 233 25.10 -3.62 7.59
C ILE A 233 24.17 -3.81 8.78
N ILE A 234 23.11 -4.63 8.64
CA ILE A 234 22.24 -5.04 9.73
C ILE A 234 22.26 -6.57 9.79
N SER A 235 22.49 -7.14 10.97
CA SER A 235 22.41 -8.58 11.19
C SER A 235 21.59 -8.87 12.45
N LEU A 236 20.51 -9.62 12.27
CA LEU A 236 19.73 -10.21 13.36
C LEU A 236 20.22 -11.66 13.55
N ARG A 237 20.59 -12.03 14.76
CA ARG A 237 21.13 -13.36 15.07
C ARG A 237 20.40 -13.99 16.22
N GLY A 238 19.63 -15.06 15.93
CA GLY A 238 18.87 -15.81 16.91
C GLY A 238 17.83 -14.95 17.65
N LEU A 239 17.28 -13.93 16.98
CA LEU A 239 16.40 -12.95 17.59
C LEU A 239 15.05 -13.58 17.97
N THR A 240 14.64 -13.42 19.22
CA THR A 240 13.35 -13.88 19.74
C THR A 240 12.56 -12.71 20.28
N PHE A 241 11.27 -12.66 19.94
CA PHE A 241 10.37 -11.60 20.41
C PHE A 241 8.92 -12.10 20.50
N ALA A 242 8.23 -11.70 21.56
CA ALA A 242 6.79 -11.80 21.75
C ALA A 242 6.26 -10.51 22.37
N TYR A 243 5.03 -10.13 22.07
CA TYR A 243 4.32 -9.12 22.87
C TYR A 243 3.92 -9.69 24.22
N PRO A 244 3.66 -8.86 25.24
CA PRO A 244 3.16 -9.33 26.53
C PRO A 244 1.90 -10.20 26.34
N ASP A 245 1.88 -11.36 26.97
CA ASP A 245 0.77 -12.32 26.97
C ASP A 245 0.39 -12.90 25.59
N GLU A 246 1.27 -12.74 24.57
CA GLU A 246 1.06 -13.28 23.22
C GLU A 246 2.09 -14.36 22.86
N GLU A 247 1.78 -15.12 21.81
CA GLU A 247 2.71 -16.08 21.22
C GLU A 247 3.92 -15.36 20.58
N LYS A 248 5.02 -16.10 20.47
CA LYS A 248 6.24 -15.57 19.84
C LYS A 248 5.99 -15.22 18.39
N ILE A 249 6.26 -13.95 18.03
CA ILE A 249 6.28 -13.51 16.64
C ILE A 249 7.56 -13.97 15.96
N PHE A 250 8.70 -13.87 16.66
CA PHE A 250 9.99 -14.38 16.20
C PHE A 250 10.56 -15.36 17.21
N ASP A 251 11.04 -16.50 16.73
CA ASP A 251 11.74 -17.50 17.53
C ASP A 251 13.05 -17.90 16.84
N LYS A 252 14.19 -17.45 17.40
CA LYS A 252 15.55 -17.63 16.86
C LYS A 252 15.67 -17.16 15.39
N PHE A 253 15.12 -15.99 15.10
CA PHE A 253 15.06 -15.40 13.76
C PHE A 253 16.43 -14.85 13.36
N ASP A 254 16.87 -15.20 12.15
CA ASP A 254 18.09 -14.71 11.54
C ASP A 254 17.76 -13.94 10.25
N LEU A 255 18.38 -12.77 10.07
CA LEU A 255 18.28 -11.98 8.84
C LEU A 255 19.51 -11.10 8.71
N THR A 256 20.01 -10.94 7.49
CA THR A 256 21.11 -10.02 7.19
C THR A 256 20.70 -9.08 6.05
N ILE A 257 20.91 -7.77 6.25
CA ILE A 257 20.80 -6.73 5.23
C ILE A 257 22.22 -6.30 4.87
N HIS A 258 22.50 -6.13 3.56
CA HIS A 258 23.85 -5.81 3.07
C HIS A 258 24.00 -4.33 2.73
N ARG A 259 25.24 -3.81 2.80
CA ARG A 259 25.51 -2.40 2.47
C ARG A 259 25.17 -2.08 1.03
N GLY A 260 24.50 -0.94 0.83
CA GLY A 260 24.18 -0.41 -0.48
C GLY A 260 23.13 -1.21 -1.28
N GLU A 261 22.50 -2.25 -0.69
CA GLU A 261 21.41 -2.92 -1.38
C GLU A 261 20.10 -2.13 -1.27
N MET A 262 19.24 -2.28 -2.26
CA MET A 262 17.82 -1.94 -2.19
C MET A 262 17.03 -3.23 -1.98
N ALA A 263 16.62 -3.48 -0.73
CA ALA A 263 15.89 -4.69 -0.37
C ALA A 263 14.40 -4.40 -0.17
N ALA A 264 13.53 -5.32 -0.63
CA ALA A 264 12.11 -5.32 -0.30
C ALA A 264 11.81 -6.37 0.76
N LEU A 265 11.06 -5.99 1.79
CA LEU A 265 10.48 -6.88 2.79
C LEU A 265 8.99 -7.01 2.51
N VAL A 266 8.56 -8.19 2.09
CA VAL A 266 7.19 -8.48 1.67
C VAL A 266 6.58 -9.63 2.48
N GLY A 267 5.26 -9.77 2.44
CA GLY A 267 4.52 -10.81 3.14
C GLY A 267 3.13 -10.32 3.53
N ARG A 268 2.26 -11.25 3.92
CA ARG A 268 0.89 -10.94 4.35
C ARG A 268 0.85 -9.93 5.50
N ASN A 269 -0.30 -9.29 5.68
CA ASN A 269 -0.56 -8.52 6.89
C ASN A 269 -0.50 -9.44 8.14
N GLY A 270 0.08 -8.95 9.23
CA GLY A 270 0.24 -9.72 10.47
C GLY A 270 1.42 -10.70 10.51
N THR A 271 2.29 -10.79 9.47
CA THR A 271 3.44 -11.70 9.49
C THR A 271 4.64 -11.22 10.32
N GLY A 272 4.54 -10.03 10.91
CA GLY A 272 5.60 -9.46 11.76
C GLY A 272 6.49 -8.42 11.07
N LYS A 273 6.17 -7.94 9.85
CA LYS A 273 6.98 -6.92 9.13
C LYS A 273 7.22 -5.67 9.98
N THR A 274 6.16 -5.05 10.48
CA THR A 274 6.23 -3.84 11.32
C THR A 274 6.95 -4.12 12.64
N THR A 275 6.71 -5.30 13.25
CA THR A 275 7.42 -5.72 14.46
C THR A 275 8.92 -5.85 14.22
N LEU A 276 9.32 -6.41 13.07
CA LEU A 276 10.74 -6.51 12.67
C LEU A 276 11.39 -5.14 12.53
N ILE A 277 10.71 -4.20 11.85
CA ILE A 277 11.20 -2.83 11.71
C ILE A 277 11.31 -2.13 13.07
N ASN A 278 10.31 -2.29 13.94
CA ASN A 278 10.34 -1.72 15.28
C ASN A 278 11.48 -2.29 16.15
N LEU A 279 11.82 -3.56 15.97
CA LEU A 279 13.00 -4.18 16.60
C LEU A 279 14.30 -3.59 16.03
N ILE A 280 14.41 -3.39 14.72
CA ILE A 280 15.58 -2.80 14.07
C ILE A 280 15.76 -1.33 14.48
N THR A 281 14.70 -0.57 14.54
CA THR A 281 14.71 0.87 14.87
C THR A 281 14.77 1.15 16.38
N GLY A 282 14.51 0.15 17.23
CA GLY A 282 14.61 0.24 18.69
C GLY A 282 13.34 0.67 19.40
N PHE A 283 12.21 0.79 18.70
CA PHE A 283 10.90 0.98 19.33
C PHE A 283 10.49 -0.24 20.15
N LEU A 284 10.94 -1.43 19.73
CA LEU A 284 10.80 -2.67 20.47
C LEU A 284 12.19 -3.22 20.82
N LYS A 285 12.26 -3.98 21.92
CA LYS A 285 13.51 -4.66 22.34
C LYS A 285 13.32 -6.16 22.20
N PRO A 286 14.28 -6.91 21.64
CA PRO A 286 14.18 -8.35 21.57
C PRO A 286 14.21 -8.97 22.97
N THR A 287 13.50 -10.09 23.14
CA THR A 287 13.53 -10.89 24.37
C THR A 287 14.88 -11.60 24.51
N SER A 288 15.46 -12.05 23.39
CA SER A 288 16.79 -12.64 23.31
C SER A 288 17.35 -12.56 21.90
N GLY A 289 18.61 -12.95 21.72
CA GLY A 289 19.33 -12.81 20.45
C GLY A 289 20.11 -11.50 20.38
N ARG A 290 20.64 -11.19 19.19
CA ARG A 290 21.47 -9.99 18.97
C ARG A 290 21.05 -9.26 17.71
N LEU A 291 21.14 -7.93 17.76
CA LEU A 291 21.02 -7.04 16.62
C LEU A 291 22.36 -6.31 16.42
N LEU A 292 22.99 -6.51 15.29
CA LEU A 292 24.26 -5.91 14.95
C LEU A 292 24.10 -4.85 13.86
N PHE A 293 24.82 -3.75 13.99
CA PHE A 293 25.03 -2.75 12.93
C PHE A 293 26.52 -2.79 12.54
N GLY A 294 26.81 -3.35 11.37
CA GLY A 294 28.17 -3.83 11.08
C GLY A 294 28.62 -4.85 12.12
N ASP A 295 29.73 -4.57 12.79
CA ASP A 295 30.24 -5.42 13.88
C ASP A 295 29.83 -4.96 15.28
N THR A 296 29.04 -3.87 15.39
CA THR A 296 28.62 -3.29 16.67
C THR A 296 27.29 -3.87 17.10
N ASP A 297 27.22 -4.41 18.30
CA ASP A 297 25.96 -4.86 18.91
C ASP A 297 25.14 -3.63 19.36
N ILE A 298 23.97 -3.44 18.74
CA ILE A 298 23.04 -2.36 19.03
C ILE A 298 21.75 -2.85 19.71
N SER A 299 21.71 -4.07 20.22
CA SER A 299 20.50 -4.69 20.82
C SER A 299 19.90 -3.85 21.94
N THR A 300 20.76 -3.15 22.71
CA THR A 300 20.35 -2.33 23.86
C THR A 300 20.26 -0.84 23.55
N ASP A 301 20.71 -0.42 22.35
CA ASP A 301 20.70 1.00 21.94
C ASP A 301 19.27 1.56 21.97
N SER A 302 19.16 2.82 22.40
CA SER A 302 17.93 3.58 22.36
C SER A 302 17.55 3.97 20.91
N VAL A 303 16.30 4.31 20.69
CA VAL A 303 15.81 4.85 19.40
C VAL A 303 16.68 6.02 18.92
N LYS A 304 17.06 6.95 19.84
CA LYS A 304 17.90 8.11 19.52
C LYS A 304 19.28 7.68 18.99
N GLN A 305 19.94 6.72 19.61
CA GLN A 305 21.24 6.23 19.16
C GLN A 305 21.17 5.53 17.80
N ARG A 306 20.10 4.76 17.55
CA ARG A 306 19.88 4.10 16.26
C ARG A 306 19.52 5.11 15.16
N ALA A 307 18.78 6.17 15.50
CA ALA A 307 18.39 7.23 14.57
C ALA A 307 19.56 8.06 14.01
N ASP A 308 20.78 7.90 14.56
CA ASP A 308 21.99 8.51 13.98
C ASP A 308 22.48 7.75 12.73
N ARG A 309 22.04 6.50 12.54
CA ARG A 309 22.49 5.61 11.45
C ARG A 309 21.33 5.07 10.62
N ILE A 310 20.14 4.94 11.21
CA ILE A 310 18.96 4.33 10.61
C ILE A 310 17.86 5.39 10.54
N GLY A 311 17.49 5.81 9.33
CA GLY A 311 16.29 6.61 9.08
C GLY A 311 15.08 5.69 8.91
N TYR A 312 13.95 6.06 9.52
CA TYR A 312 12.70 5.34 9.37
C TYR A 312 11.57 6.27 8.97
N VAL A 313 10.81 5.89 7.96
CA VAL A 313 9.65 6.62 7.44
C VAL A 313 8.43 5.71 7.57
N LEU A 314 7.47 6.14 8.38
CA LEU A 314 6.22 5.42 8.64
C LEU A 314 5.28 5.45 7.43
N GLN A 315 4.33 4.53 7.37
CA GLN A 315 3.30 4.48 6.35
C GLN A 315 2.45 5.75 6.33
N ASP A 316 1.92 6.19 7.48
CA ASP A 316 1.17 7.42 7.60
C ASP A 316 2.08 8.60 7.98
N PRO A 317 2.25 9.60 7.09
CA PRO A 317 3.08 10.78 7.38
C PRO A 317 2.55 11.63 8.54
N ASN A 318 1.24 11.61 8.82
CA ASN A 318 0.67 12.41 9.90
C ASN A 318 1.14 11.94 11.28
N GLN A 319 1.54 10.67 11.43
CA GLN A 319 2.11 10.14 12.66
C GLN A 319 3.56 10.59 12.92
N MET A 320 4.25 11.09 11.88
CA MET A 320 5.63 11.56 12.00
C MET A 320 5.73 13.08 12.11
N ILE A 321 4.82 13.80 11.45
CA ILE A 321 4.87 15.26 11.36
C ILE A 321 4.52 15.88 12.72
N SER A 322 5.45 16.69 13.24
CA SER A 322 5.34 17.35 14.55
C SER A 322 5.34 18.87 14.46
N LYS A 323 5.81 19.44 13.33
CA LYS A 323 5.87 20.89 13.11
C LYS A 323 4.80 21.36 12.14
N THR A 324 4.51 22.64 12.16
CA THR A 324 3.53 23.26 11.26
C THR A 324 4.11 23.65 9.90
N MET A 325 5.43 23.92 9.83
CA MET A 325 6.11 24.38 8.62
C MET A 325 7.05 23.32 8.08
N ILE A 326 7.16 23.25 6.75
CA ILE A 326 8.00 22.26 6.05
C ILE A 326 9.47 22.40 6.47
N PHE A 327 9.99 23.64 6.50
CA PHE A 327 11.39 23.88 6.87
C PHE A 327 11.67 23.37 8.27
N ASP A 328 10.81 23.72 9.24
CA ASP A 328 11.00 23.38 10.66
C ASP A 328 10.92 21.86 10.90
N GLU A 329 10.03 21.16 10.20
CA GLU A 329 9.92 19.71 10.28
C GLU A 329 11.20 19.01 9.79
N VAL A 330 11.73 19.45 8.65
CA VAL A 330 12.97 18.87 8.09
C VAL A 330 14.20 19.27 8.90
N ALA A 331 14.24 20.47 9.47
CA ALA A 331 15.34 20.96 10.31
C ALA A 331 15.41 20.28 11.68
N LEU A 332 14.27 19.84 12.22
CA LEU A 332 14.11 19.37 13.60
C LEU A 332 15.21 18.37 14.03
N GLY A 333 15.46 17.37 13.21
CA GLY A 333 16.46 16.35 13.53
C GLY A 333 17.90 16.88 13.64
N LEU A 334 18.25 17.92 12.88
CA LEU A 334 19.55 18.58 12.93
C LEU A 334 19.66 19.50 14.16
N GLU A 335 18.59 20.25 14.44
CA GLU A 335 18.51 21.14 15.61
C GLU A 335 18.66 20.37 16.92
N LEU A 336 17.95 19.24 17.04
CA LEU A 336 18.06 18.34 18.21
C LEU A 336 19.47 17.74 18.40
N ARG A 337 20.29 17.76 17.35
CA ARG A 337 21.70 17.34 17.38
C ARG A 337 22.69 18.49 17.57
N GLY A 338 22.18 19.71 17.75
CA GLY A 338 22.99 20.91 17.97
C GLY A 338 23.78 21.37 16.72
N VAL A 339 23.30 21.01 15.52
CA VAL A 339 23.90 21.51 14.27
C VAL A 339 23.61 23.01 14.16
N ASP A 340 24.62 23.80 13.80
CA ASP A 340 24.50 25.24 13.66
C ASP A 340 23.45 25.63 12.58
N SER A 341 22.90 26.84 12.72
CA SER A 341 21.79 27.33 11.88
C SER A 341 22.16 27.44 10.40
N GLU A 342 23.41 27.81 10.06
CA GLU A 342 23.83 27.95 8.65
C GLU A 342 23.95 26.59 7.99
N THR A 343 24.60 25.63 8.61
CA THR A 343 24.70 24.24 8.16
C THR A 343 23.32 23.60 8.06
N THR A 344 22.46 23.80 9.05
CA THR A 344 21.07 23.32 9.06
C THR A 344 20.31 23.84 7.85
N LYS A 345 20.32 25.16 7.61
CA LYS A 345 19.64 25.79 6.48
C LYS A 345 20.13 25.23 5.14
N LYS A 346 21.45 25.09 4.97
CA LYS A 346 22.05 24.54 3.76
C LYS A 346 21.57 23.08 3.53
N ARG A 347 21.70 22.23 4.55
CA ARG A 347 21.30 20.80 4.45
C ARG A 347 19.82 20.64 4.18
N VAL A 348 18.96 21.40 4.86
CA VAL A 348 17.51 21.40 4.63
C VAL A 348 17.19 21.80 3.19
N PHE A 349 17.76 22.90 2.70
CA PHE A 349 17.50 23.36 1.33
C PHE A 349 17.97 22.35 0.27
N ASP A 350 19.15 21.76 0.46
CA ASP A 350 19.65 20.74 -0.45
C ASP A 350 18.73 19.50 -0.44
N THR A 351 18.29 19.06 0.73
CA THR A 351 17.35 17.93 0.86
C THR A 351 15.99 18.25 0.24
N LEU A 352 15.44 19.46 0.45
CA LEU A 352 14.18 19.88 -0.15
C LEU A 352 14.25 20.00 -1.68
N LYS A 353 15.40 20.37 -2.25
CA LYS A 353 15.60 20.33 -3.71
C LYS A 353 15.51 18.91 -4.25
N ILE A 354 16.19 17.99 -3.57
CA ILE A 354 16.22 16.58 -3.92
C ILE A 354 14.82 15.94 -3.86
N THR A 355 14.06 16.24 -2.81
CA THR A 355 12.68 15.70 -2.65
C THR A 355 11.61 16.47 -3.42
N GLY A 356 12.00 17.48 -4.23
CA GLY A 356 11.06 18.29 -5.02
C GLY A 356 10.19 19.24 -4.19
N LEU A 357 10.54 19.47 -2.92
CA LEU A 357 9.76 20.30 -1.99
C LEU A 357 10.31 21.74 -1.85
N TYR A 358 11.42 22.07 -2.49
CA TYR A 358 12.05 23.39 -2.35
C TYR A 358 11.14 24.57 -2.69
N PRO A 359 10.25 24.52 -3.72
CA PRO A 359 9.27 25.56 -3.99
C PRO A 359 8.33 25.84 -2.82
N TYR A 360 8.02 24.80 -2.02
CA TYR A 360 7.07 24.83 -0.91
C TYR A 360 7.73 25.05 0.46
N ARG A 361 9.05 25.31 0.52
CA ARG A 361 9.84 25.36 1.77
C ARG A 361 9.30 26.26 2.87
N ASN A 362 8.56 27.29 2.50
CA ASN A 362 7.94 28.26 3.42
C ASN A 362 6.43 28.00 3.63
N TRP A 363 5.90 26.87 3.16
CA TRP A 363 4.50 26.56 3.26
C TRP A 363 4.17 25.81 4.55
N PRO A 364 2.95 25.98 5.07
CA PRO A 364 2.46 25.14 6.14
C PRO A 364 2.19 23.72 5.61
N ILE A 365 2.47 22.72 6.43
CA ILE A 365 2.29 21.31 6.07
C ILE A 365 0.80 20.96 5.87
N SER A 366 -0.10 21.69 6.54
CA SER A 366 -1.54 21.51 6.38
C SER A 366 -2.05 21.81 4.95
N ALA A 367 -1.31 22.59 4.17
CA ALA A 367 -1.63 22.88 2.77
C ALA A 367 -1.18 21.82 1.77
N LEU A 368 -0.48 20.77 2.24
CA LEU A 368 0.09 19.74 1.39
C LEU A 368 -0.86 18.56 1.18
N SER A 369 -0.81 17.96 -0.02
CA SER A 369 -1.42 16.66 -0.28
C SER A 369 -0.75 15.54 0.55
N PHE A 370 -1.40 14.39 0.68
CA PHE A 370 -0.86 13.23 1.38
C PHE A 370 0.52 12.81 0.83
N GLY A 371 0.66 12.71 -0.49
CA GLY A 371 1.94 12.39 -1.14
C GLY A 371 3.02 13.44 -0.91
N GLN A 372 2.68 14.73 -0.84
CA GLN A 372 3.63 15.79 -0.47
C GLN A 372 4.05 15.70 1.00
N LYS A 373 3.13 15.41 1.91
CA LYS A 373 3.44 15.14 3.34
C LYS A 373 4.39 13.94 3.47
N LYS A 374 4.17 12.87 2.71
CA LYS A 374 5.08 11.69 2.68
C LYS A 374 6.49 12.09 2.25
N ARG A 375 6.63 12.96 1.24
CA ARG A 375 7.94 13.50 0.83
C ARG A 375 8.58 14.37 1.90
N VAL A 376 7.80 15.09 2.73
CA VAL A 376 8.33 15.83 3.89
C VAL A 376 8.93 14.88 4.92
N THR A 377 8.24 13.79 5.26
CA THR A 377 8.78 12.80 6.21
C THR A 377 10.03 12.11 5.70
N ILE A 378 10.09 11.81 4.39
CA ILE A 378 11.30 11.30 3.76
C ILE A 378 12.43 12.34 3.84
N ALA A 379 12.16 13.62 3.57
CA ALA A 379 13.15 14.69 3.67
C ALA A 379 13.67 14.83 5.11
N ALA A 380 12.79 14.75 6.12
CA ALA A 380 13.18 14.80 7.53
C ALA A 380 14.09 13.65 7.97
N ALA A 381 13.89 12.46 7.40
CA ALA A 381 14.80 11.34 7.62
C ALA A 381 16.14 11.52 6.87
N LEU A 382 16.10 11.93 5.61
CA LEU A 382 17.26 12.04 4.73
C LEU A 382 18.23 13.17 5.09
N VAL A 383 17.72 14.27 5.67
CA VAL A 383 18.56 15.40 6.07
C VAL A 383 19.64 14.99 7.09
N LEU A 384 19.39 13.89 7.83
CA LEU A 384 20.34 13.29 8.77
C LEU A 384 21.43 12.46 8.10
N ARG A 385 21.27 12.11 6.81
CA ARG A 385 22.19 11.25 6.04
C ARG A 385 22.39 9.87 6.66
N PRO A 386 21.31 9.10 6.85
CA PRO A 386 21.41 7.79 7.46
C PRO A 386 22.17 6.82 6.54
N GLU A 387 22.87 5.83 7.12
CA GLU A 387 23.51 4.73 6.37
C GLU A 387 22.46 3.72 5.86
N VAL A 388 21.34 3.56 6.61
CA VAL A 388 20.19 2.74 6.26
C VAL A 388 18.93 3.58 6.29
N LEU A 389 18.13 3.52 5.24
CA LEU A 389 16.82 4.13 5.17
C LEU A 389 15.75 3.03 5.07
N ILE A 390 14.88 2.99 6.04
CA ILE A 390 13.72 2.08 6.07
C ILE A 390 12.47 2.87 5.69
N LEU A 391 11.73 2.37 4.71
CA LEU A 391 10.52 2.99 4.19
C LEU A 391 9.36 2.02 4.33
N ASP A 392 8.34 2.41 5.09
CA ASP A 392 7.12 1.62 5.24
C ASP A 392 6.06 2.14 4.27
N GLU A 393 5.67 1.29 3.32
CA GLU A 393 4.74 1.59 2.23
C GLU A 393 5.03 2.95 1.57
N PRO A 394 6.20 3.12 0.94
CA PRO A 394 6.66 4.43 0.48
C PRO A 394 5.75 5.04 -0.60
N THR A 395 4.99 4.22 -1.31
CA THR A 395 4.19 4.61 -2.48
C THR A 395 2.71 4.76 -2.21
N ALA A 396 2.25 4.44 -0.99
CA ALA A 396 0.85 4.58 -0.61
C ALA A 396 0.34 6.01 -0.83
N GLY A 397 -0.83 6.15 -1.47
CA GLY A 397 -1.48 7.44 -1.71
C GLY A 397 -0.74 8.38 -2.67
N GLN A 398 0.12 7.88 -3.56
CA GLN A 398 0.82 8.66 -4.57
C GLN A 398 0.39 8.27 -5.98
N ASP A 399 0.23 9.29 -6.86
CA ASP A 399 0.09 9.05 -8.29
C ASP A 399 1.41 8.55 -8.91
N LEU A 400 1.32 7.96 -10.10
CA LEU A 400 2.46 7.31 -10.75
C LEU A 400 3.64 8.27 -11.02
N ALA A 401 3.37 9.53 -11.34
CA ALA A 401 4.43 10.49 -11.66
C ALA A 401 5.24 10.88 -10.41
N HIS A 402 4.55 11.17 -9.31
CA HIS A 402 5.19 11.48 -8.03
C HIS A 402 5.89 10.25 -7.42
N TYR A 403 5.28 9.08 -7.56
CA TYR A 403 5.87 7.79 -7.24
C TYR A 403 7.22 7.59 -7.96
N ALA A 404 7.22 7.71 -9.31
CA ALA A 404 8.42 7.51 -10.10
C ALA A 404 9.54 8.50 -9.71
N GLN A 405 9.23 9.78 -9.56
CA GLN A 405 10.19 10.80 -9.12
C GLN A 405 10.81 10.48 -7.75
N MET A 406 10.01 10.01 -6.80
CA MET A 406 10.49 9.63 -5.48
C MET A 406 11.41 8.40 -5.56
N MET A 407 11.01 7.38 -6.31
CA MET A 407 11.80 6.16 -6.45
C MET A 407 13.10 6.40 -7.22
N ASP A 408 13.07 7.19 -8.29
CA ASP A 408 14.27 7.60 -9.02
C ASP A 408 15.25 8.33 -8.10
N PHE A 409 14.72 9.18 -7.22
CA PHE A 409 15.52 9.84 -6.21
C PHE A 409 16.15 8.83 -5.22
N LEU A 410 15.39 7.86 -4.71
CA LEU A 410 15.91 6.83 -3.81
C LEU A 410 16.98 5.96 -4.48
N VAL A 411 16.81 5.62 -5.76
CA VAL A 411 17.80 4.93 -6.58
C VAL A 411 19.06 5.77 -6.73
N ALA A 412 18.92 7.08 -7.02
CA ALA A 412 20.07 7.98 -7.11
C ALA A 412 20.79 8.09 -5.77
N LEU A 413 20.09 8.20 -4.65
CA LEU A 413 20.65 8.21 -3.31
C LEU A 413 21.43 6.92 -3.01
N ASN A 414 20.84 5.78 -3.29
CA ASN A 414 21.47 4.47 -3.12
C ASN A 414 22.76 4.37 -3.96
N ARG A 415 22.68 4.65 -5.25
CA ARG A 415 23.80 4.49 -6.19
C ARG A 415 24.93 5.50 -5.96
N GLN A 416 24.62 6.75 -5.61
CA GLN A 416 25.62 7.83 -5.46
C GLN A 416 26.20 7.91 -4.07
N GLN A 417 25.44 7.59 -3.03
CA GLN A 417 25.86 7.72 -1.64
C GLN A 417 26.08 6.38 -0.93
N GLY A 418 25.71 5.27 -1.58
CA GLY A 418 25.79 3.94 -0.99
C GLY A 418 24.80 3.70 0.15
N THR A 419 23.76 4.53 0.28
CA THR A 419 22.73 4.37 1.31
C THR A 419 21.97 3.06 1.08
N THR A 420 21.92 2.21 2.09
CA THR A 420 21.11 0.98 2.07
C THR A 420 19.64 1.33 2.20
N VAL A 421 18.80 0.76 1.37
CA VAL A 421 17.33 1.01 1.42
C VAL A 421 16.59 -0.29 1.70
N LEU A 422 15.75 -0.30 2.74
CA LEU A 422 14.83 -1.39 3.05
C LEU A 422 13.41 -0.89 2.89
N MET A 423 12.71 -1.41 1.89
CA MET A 423 11.31 -1.07 1.61
C MET A 423 10.40 -2.16 2.17
N VAL A 424 9.50 -1.82 3.06
CA VAL A 424 8.39 -2.69 3.45
C VAL A 424 7.23 -2.38 2.53
N THR A 425 6.77 -3.35 1.76
CA THR A 425 5.71 -3.10 0.78
C THR A 425 4.92 -4.35 0.43
N HIS A 426 3.71 -4.14 -0.03
CA HIS A 426 2.89 -5.11 -0.75
C HIS A 426 2.68 -4.72 -2.22
N ASP A 427 3.30 -3.63 -2.69
CA ASP A 427 3.31 -3.26 -4.10
C ASP A 427 4.37 -4.08 -4.86
N MET A 428 3.90 -5.11 -5.59
CA MET A 428 4.79 -5.99 -6.37
C MET A 428 5.46 -5.24 -7.52
N ASN A 429 4.86 -4.20 -8.06
CA ASN A 429 5.46 -3.36 -9.09
C ASN A 429 6.68 -2.59 -8.55
N LEU A 430 6.55 -2.03 -7.34
CA LEU A 430 7.67 -1.37 -6.66
C LEU A 430 8.81 -2.35 -6.43
N MET A 431 8.48 -3.51 -5.90
CA MET A 431 9.45 -4.57 -5.64
C MET A 431 10.20 -4.97 -6.92
N MET A 432 9.46 -5.23 -8.02
CA MET A 432 10.02 -5.63 -9.30
C MET A 432 10.90 -4.56 -9.94
N ALA A 433 10.49 -3.30 -9.86
CA ALA A 433 11.17 -2.22 -10.55
C ALA A 433 12.43 -1.73 -9.83
N TYR A 434 12.45 -1.81 -8.49
CA TYR A 434 13.45 -1.09 -7.70
C TYR A 434 14.23 -1.94 -6.70
N ALA A 435 13.77 -3.13 -6.32
CA ALA A 435 14.50 -3.96 -5.38
C ALA A 435 15.53 -4.85 -6.07
N ASP A 436 16.75 -4.89 -5.52
CA ASP A 436 17.77 -5.86 -5.91
C ASP A 436 17.50 -7.24 -5.31
N ARG A 437 16.81 -7.27 -4.16
CA ARG A 437 16.57 -8.45 -3.35
C ARG A 437 15.21 -8.34 -2.66
N THR A 438 14.52 -9.46 -2.57
CA THR A 438 13.23 -9.58 -1.87
C THR A 438 13.33 -10.61 -0.77
N ILE A 439 12.91 -10.19 0.43
CA ILE A 439 12.81 -11.02 1.63
C ILE A 439 11.33 -11.26 1.88
N VAL A 440 10.88 -12.48 1.75
CA VAL A 440 9.49 -12.87 2.00
C VAL A 440 9.36 -13.35 3.42
N LEU A 441 8.58 -12.64 4.23
CA LEU A 441 8.31 -12.98 5.63
C LEU A 441 6.95 -13.70 5.74
N ASP A 442 6.94 -14.85 6.40
CA ASP A 442 5.73 -15.58 6.75
C ASP A 442 5.85 -16.19 8.14
N GLN A 443 4.86 -15.94 9.01
CA GLN A 443 4.79 -16.47 10.36
C GLN A 443 6.12 -16.38 11.16
N GLY A 444 6.75 -15.20 11.13
CA GLY A 444 8.00 -14.93 11.84
C GLY A 444 9.23 -15.64 11.28
N ARG A 445 9.19 -16.13 10.03
CA ARG A 445 10.31 -16.80 9.35
C ARG A 445 10.52 -16.22 7.95
N VAL A 446 11.76 -16.26 7.49
CA VAL A 446 12.05 -15.96 6.07
C VAL A 446 11.62 -17.18 5.25
N LEU A 447 10.60 -16.98 4.41
CA LEU A 447 10.07 -18.02 3.52
C LEU A 447 10.92 -18.14 2.25
N GLU A 448 11.34 -17.00 1.69
CA GLU A 448 12.20 -16.91 0.51
C GLU A 448 13.06 -15.65 0.61
N ASP A 449 14.28 -15.70 0.09
CA ASP A 449 15.25 -14.60 0.08
C ASP A 449 15.99 -14.65 -1.26
N ALA A 450 15.49 -13.91 -2.24
CA ALA A 450 15.97 -13.99 -3.61
C ALA A 450 15.72 -12.70 -4.41
N ALA A 451 16.18 -12.64 -5.65
CA ALA A 451 15.81 -11.57 -6.58
C ALA A 451 14.28 -11.55 -6.82
N PRO A 452 13.68 -10.34 -7.01
CA PRO A 452 12.23 -10.19 -7.19
C PRO A 452 11.61 -11.15 -8.21
N ALA A 453 12.22 -11.28 -9.39
CA ALA A 453 11.73 -12.16 -10.45
C ALA A 453 11.67 -13.63 -10.01
N LYS A 454 12.64 -14.10 -9.21
CA LYS A 454 12.66 -15.47 -8.69
C LYS A 454 11.55 -15.70 -7.68
N VAL A 455 11.28 -14.72 -6.82
CA VAL A 455 10.17 -14.77 -5.85
C VAL A 455 8.83 -14.84 -6.57
N LEU A 456 8.60 -13.97 -7.58
CA LEU A 456 7.34 -13.88 -8.30
C LEU A 456 7.12 -14.96 -9.37
N THR A 457 8.10 -15.81 -9.62
CA THR A 457 7.94 -17.04 -10.47
C THR A 457 7.75 -18.30 -9.62
N ASN A 458 7.96 -18.23 -8.31
CA ASN A 458 7.78 -19.36 -7.40
C ASN A 458 6.32 -19.43 -6.90
N GLN A 459 5.51 -20.25 -7.58
CA GLN A 459 4.06 -20.38 -7.26
C GLN A 459 3.79 -20.80 -5.81
N ALA A 460 4.65 -21.60 -5.19
CA ALA A 460 4.48 -22.01 -3.79
C ALA A 460 4.69 -20.83 -2.84
N VAL A 461 5.65 -19.97 -3.13
CA VAL A 461 5.91 -18.73 -2.34
C VAL A 461 4.78 -17.73 -2.55
N ILE A 462 4.36 -17.51 -3.79
CA ILE A 462 3.25 -16.61 -4.13
C ILE A 462 1.98 -17.01 -3.36
N ALA A 463 1.60 -18.28 -3.45
CA ALA A 463 0.39 -18.78 -2.79
C ALA A 463 0.47 -18.65 -1.25
N LYS A 464 1.63 -19.00 -0.66
CA LYS A 464 1.81 -19.01 0.79
C LYS A 464 1.92 -17.60 1.38
N ALA A 465 2.63 -16.71 0.69
CA ALA A 465 2.84 -15.33 1.15
C ALA A 465 1.79 -14.34 0.60
N HIS A 466 0.83 -14.82 -0.19
CA HIS A 466 -0.26 -14.03 -0.80
C HIS A 466 0.27 -12.87 -1.67
N LEU A 467 1.31 -13.10 -2.47
CA LEU A 467 1.97 -12.08 -3.28
C LEU A 467 1.38 -11.93 -4.69
N GLY A 468 0.51 -12.81 -5.09
CA GLY A 468 -0.02 -12.80 -6.46
C GLY A 468 -1.49 -12.55 -6.56
#